data_1bf821af2af24bfcd2786de6e9a46e97
#
_entry.id   1bf821af2af24bfcd2786de6e9a46e97
#
_cell.length_a   1.000
_cell.length_b   1.000
_cell.length_c   1.000
_cell.angle_alpha   90.00
_cell.angle_beta   90.00
_cell.angle_gamma   90.00
#
_symmetry.space_group_name_H-M   'P 1'
#
loop_
_entity.id
_entity.type
_entity.pdbx_description
1 polymer ?
#
loop_
_entity_poly.entity_id
_entity_poly.type
_entity_poly.pdbx_seq_one_letter_code
_entity_poly.pdbx_strand_id
1 'polypeptide(L)'
;LYAYNEDEIICIATYELATDFFSSMKDEKTSKEMFLKKQELLDKYEDGHFPLEDIEFMKTEIHYAWSNNFDFLPPILENCVQNIK
;
A
#
# COMPACT_ATOMS: atom_id res chain seq x y z
N LEU A 1 4.74 20.27 -12.24
CA LEU A 1 3.73 19.82 -11.28
C LEU A 1 3.38 18.37 -11.55
N TYR A 2 3.55 17.55 -10.56
CA TYR A 2 3.16 16.15 -10.62
C TYR A 2 1.80 15.98 -9.95
N ALA A 3 0.84 15.47 -10.71
CA ALA A 3 -0.44 15.09 -10.16
C ALA A 3 -0.36 13.63 -9.76
N TYR A 4 -0.52 13.34 -8.48
CA TYR A 4 -0.52 11.98 -7.98
C TYR A 4 -1.93 11.42 -7.98
N ASN A 5 -2.04 10.15 -8.34
CA ASN A 5 -3.31 9.45 -8.27
C ASN A 5 -3.51 8.99 -6.81
N GLU A 6 -4.53 9.54 -6.16
CA GLU A 6 -4.82 9.23 -4.76
C GLU A 6 -5.06 7.74 -4.53
N ASP A 7 -5.74 7.07 -5.46
CA ASP A 7 -5.99 5.63 -5.34
C ASP A 7 -4.69 4.84 -5.36
N GLU A 8 -3.73 5.26 -6.18
CA GLU A 8 -2.42 4.61 -6.21
C GLU A 8 -1.66 4.83 -4.90
N ILE A 9 -1.75 6.03 -4.32
CA ILE A 9 -1.11 6.33 -3.04
C ILE A 9 -1.70 5.45 -1.93
N ILE A 10 -3.03 5.33 -1.90
CA ILE A 10 -3.71 4.46 -0.96
C ILE A 10 -3.24 3.01 -1.13
N CYS A 11 -3.12 2.55 -2.36
CA CYS A 11 -2.70 1.18 -2.62
C CYS A 11 -1.23 0.93 -2.27
N ILE A 12 -0.35 1.88 -2.55
CA ILE A 12 1.05 1.76 -2.15
C ILE A 12 1.16 1.63 -0.63
N ALA A 13 0.45 2.51 0.11
CA ALA A 13 0.44 2.47 1.56
C ALA A 13 -0.14 1.15 2.08
N THR A 14 -1.23 0.69 1.46
CA THR A 14 -1.88 -0.56 1.84
C THR A 14 -0.97 -1.76 1.61
N TYR A 15 -0.29 -1.83 0.46
CA TYR A 15 0.64 -2.91 0.18
C TYR A 15 1.82 -2.92 1.15
N GLU A 16 2.28 -1.74 1.55
CA GLU A 16 3.37 -1.64 2.52
C GLU A 16 2.96 -2.18 3.88
N LEU A 17 1.77 -1.80 4.35
CA LEU A 17 1.22 -2.32 5.60
C LEU A 17 0.99 -3.84 5.52
N ALA A 18 0.47 -4.32 4.39
CA ALA A 18 0.23 -5.75 4.18
C ALA A 18 1.54 -6.53 4.16
N THR A 19 2.59 -5.98 3.53
CA THR A 19 3.90 -6.61 3.51
C THR A 19 4.40 -6.86 4.93
N ASP A 20 4.33 -5.84 5.78
CA ASP A 20 4.78 -5.95 7.17
C ASP A 20 3.91 -6.91 7.97
N PHE A 21 2.60 -6.87 7.75
CA PHE A 21 1.66 -7.74 8.45
C PHE A 21 1.94 -9.21 8.14
N PHE A 22 2.03 -9.56 6.85
CA PHE A 22 2.26 -10.96 6.46
C PHE A 22 3.64 -11.44 6.87
N SER A 23 4.64 -10.56 6.85
CA SER A 23 5.96 -10.90 7.37
C SER A 23 5.91 -11.23 8.87
N SER A 24 5.15 -10.45 9.65
CA SER A 24 4.99 -10.70 11.08
C SER A 24 4.25 -12.01 11.36
N MET A 25 3.40 -12.45 10.42
CA MET A 25 2.69 -13.72 10.50
C MET A 25 3.52 -14.89 9.96
N LYS A 26 4.74 -14.63 9.54
CA LYS A 26 5.64 -15.62 8.93
C LYS A 26 5.14 -16.19 7.61
N ASP A 27 4.28 -15.43 6.94
CA ASP A 27 3.81 -15.76 5.58
C ASP A 27 4.67 -14.98 4.58
N GLU A 28 5.88 -15.47 4.38
CA GLU A 28 6.87 -14.78 3.53
C GLU A 28 6.45 -14.73 2.06
N LYS A 29 5.71 -15.74 1.60
CA LYS A 29 5.23 -15.77 0.22
C LYS A 29 4.28 -14.62 -0.06
N THR A 30 3.27 -14.44 0.78
CA THR A 30 2.30 -13.37 0.60
C THR A 30 2.94 -12.01 0.85
N SER A 31 3.82 -11.92 1.83
CA SER A 31 4.57 -10.69 2.10
C SER A 31 5.33 -10.24 0.85
N LYS A 32 6.02 -11.17 0.20
CA LYS A 32 6.76 -10.86 -1.02
C LYS A 32 5.84 -10.44 -2.17
N GLU A 33 4.68 -11.08 -2.30
CA GLU A 33 3.71 -10.71 -3.32
C GLU A 33 3.23 -9.26 -3.12
N MET A 34 2.96 -8.87 -1.88
CA MET A 34 2.54 -7.50 -1.56
C MET A 34 3.65 -6.50 -1.84
N PHE A 35 4.88 -6.84 -1.48
CA PHE A 35 6.03 -6.00 -1.78
C PHE A 35 6.20 -5.77 -3.29
N LEU A 36 6.08 -6.84 -4.09
CA LEU A 36 6.21 -6.72 -5.54
C LEU A 36 5.11 -5.86 -6.15
N LYS A 37 3.89 -5.97 -5.65
CA LYS A 37 2.79 -5.13 -6.10
C LYS A 37 3.04 -3.66 -5.76
N LYS A 38 3.59 -3.38 -4.60
CA LYS A 38 4.00 -2.03 -4.24
C LYS A 38 5.04 -1.50 -5.23
N GLN A 39 6.05 -2.31 -5.54
CA GLN A 39 7.11 -1.89 -6.47
C GLN A 39 6.56 -1.61 -7.87
N GLU A 40 5.60 -2.40 -8.34
CA GLU A 40 4.97 -2.16 -9.64
C GLU A 40 4.33 -0.77 -9.70
N LEU A 41 3.66 -0.36 -8.63
CA LEU A 41 3.07 0.97 -8.59
C LEU A 41 4.13 2.07 -8.47
N LEU A 42 5.15 1.85 -7.67
CA LEU A 42 6.23 2.83 -7.51
C LEU A 42 7.03 3.02 -8.81
N ASP A 43 7.15 1.97 -9.61
CA ASP A 43 7.89 2.04 -10.88
C ASP A 43 7.24 2.96 -11.90
N LYS A 44 5.98 3.38 -11.68
CA LYS A 44 5.31 4.36 -12.54
C LYS A 44 5.84 5.77 -12.35
N TYR A 45 6.54 6.03 -11.25
CA TYR A 45 7.07 7.36 -10.94
C TYR A 45 8.52 7.46 -11.37
N GLU A 46 8.92 8.65 -11.82
CA GLU A 46 10.31 8.93 -12.14
C GLU A 46 11.14 9.03 -10.85
N ASP A 47 12.43 8.74 -10.95
CA ASP A 47 13.32 8.85 -9.82
C ASP A 47 13.25 10.24 -9.18
N GLY A 48 13.12 10.27 -7.85
CA GLY A 48 13.03 11.51 -7.10
C GLY A 48 11.67 12.16 -7.10
N HIS A 49 10.67 11.57 -7.76
CA HIS A 49 9.32 12.14 -7.84
C HIS A 49 8.26 11.27 -7.16
N PHE A 50 8.67 10.48 -6.17
CA PHE A 50 7.73 9.70 -5.38
C PHE A 50 6.95 10.61 -4.43
N PRO A 51 5.65 10.39 -4.29
CA PRO A 51 4.85 11.14 -3.31
C PRO A 51 5.05 10.57 -1.89
N LEU A 52 6.30 10.60 -1.43
CA LEU A 52 6.71 9.93 -0.20
C LEU A 52 5.95 10.42 1.03
N GLU A 53 5.79 11.74 1.16
CA GLU A 53 5.07 12.30 2.30
C GLU A 53 3.61 11.88 2.31
N ASP A 54 2.99 11.86 1.12
CA ASP A 54 1.59 11.46 1.00
C ASP A 54 1.43 9.97 1.29
N ILE A 55 2.38 9.15 0.87
CA ILE A 55 2.37 7.71 1.17
C ILE A 55 2.49 7.49 2.68
N GLU A 56 3.42 8.17 3.33
CA GLU A 56 3.63 8.03 4.77
C GLU A 56 2.41 8.52 5.56
N PHE A 57 1.82 9.64 5.15
CA PHE A 57 0.60 10.14 5.77
C PHE A 57 -0.53 9.13 5.64
N MET A 58 -0.75 8.62 4.43
CA MET A 58 -1.83 7.67 4.16
C MET A 58 -1.61 6.36 4.92
N LYS A 59 -0.36 5.91 4.99
CA LYS A 59 0.00 4.71 5.75
C LYS A 59 -0.38 4.87 7.23
N THR A 60 -0.09 6.02 7.81
CA THR A 60 -0.44 6.31 9.19
C THR A 60 -1.96 6.28 9.41
N GLU A 61 -2.71 6.93 8.50
CA GLU A 61 -4.17 6.99 8.59
C GLU A 61 -4.79 5.60 8.46
N ILE A 62 -4.34 4.82 7.47
CA ILE A 62 -4.86 3.48 7.25
C ILE A 62 -4.51 2.56 8.42
N HIS A 63 -3.31 2.66 8.93
CA HIS A 63 -2.88 1.86 10.08
C HIS A 63 -3.73 2.15 11.30
N TYR A 64 -4.01 3.42 11.56
CA TYR A 64 -4.86 3.83 12.67
C TYR A 64 -6.27 3.24 12.54
N ALA A 65 -6.88 3.39 11.35
CA ALA A 65 -8.24 2.87 11.12
C ALA A 65 -8.27 1.34 11.24
N TRP A 66 -7.24 0.67 10.73
CA TRP A 66 -7.12 -0.79 10.81
C TRP A 66 -6.95 -1.26 12.25
N SER A 67 -6.18 -0.54 13.04
CA SER A 67 -6.00 -0.87 14.47
C SER A 67 -7.30 -0.79 15.26
N ASN A 68 -8.22 0.09 14.84
CA ASN A 68 -9.52 0.25 15.49
C ASN A 68 -10.59 -0.67 14.91
N ASN A 69 -10.41 -1.15 13.68
CA ASN A 69 -11.35 -2.05 13.03
C ASN A 69 -10.56 -2.97 12.09
N PHE A 70 -10.36 -4.21 12.52
CA PHE A 70 -9.54 -5.16 11.78
C PHE A 70 -10.10 -5.47 10.39
N ASP A 71 -11.40 -5.29 10.18
CA ASP A 71 -12.04 -5.53 8.89
C ASP A 71 -11.89 -4.37 7.91
N PHE A 72 -11.21 -3.30 8.30
CA PHE A 72 -11.04 -2.12 7.47
C PHE A 72 -10.12 -2.37 6.27
N LEU A 73 -9.02 -3.07 6.50
CA LEU A 73 -7.98 -3.23 5.46
C LEU A 73 -8.34 -4.20 4.34
N PRO A 74 -8.95 -5.37 4.60
CA PRO A 74 -9.19 -6.36 3.54
C PRO A 74 -9.94 -5.83 2.32
N PRO A 75 -11.03 -5.06 2.45
CA PRO A 75 -11.72 -4.54 1.27
C PRO A 75 -10.85 -3.58 0.45
N ILE A 76 -10.03 -2.78 1.11
CA ILE A 76 -9.13 -1.85 0.43
C ILE A 76 -8.06 -2.63 -0.33
N LEU A 77 -7.48 -3.63 0.30
CA LEU A 77 -6.47 -4.47 -0.32
C LEU A 77 -7.05 -5.21 -1.53
N GLU A 78 -8.24 -5.77 -1.39
CA GLU A 78 -8.90 -6.48 -2.49
C GLU A 78 -9.14 -5.54 -3.68
N ASN A 79 -9.62 -4.34 -3.41
CA ASN A 79 -9.84 -3.34 -4.46
C ASN A 79 -8.52 -2.99 -5.16
N CYS A 80 -7.43 -2.84 -4.41
CA CYS A 80 -6.14 -2.55 -4.99
C CYS A 80 -5.65 -3.66 -5.91
N VAL A 81 -5.79 -4.91 -5.49
CA VAL A 81 -5.36 -6.05 -6.28
C VAL A 81 -6.16 -6.17 -7.57
N GLN A 82 -7.48 -5.93 -7.52
CA GLN A 82 -8.37 -6.17 -8.66
C GLN A 82 -8.43 -4.98 -9.62
N ASN A 83 -8.38 -3.76 -9.12
CA ASN A 83 -8.75 -2.59 -9.92
C ASN A 83 -7.61 -1.60 -10.18
N ILE A 84 -6.55 -1.66 -9.40
CA ILE A 84 -5.44 -0.71 -9.55
C ILE A 84 -4.20 -1.48 -10.03
N LYS A 85 -3.81 -1.20 -11.27
CA LYS A 85 -2.68 -1.91 -11.91
C LYS A 85 -1.63 -0.95 -12.44
#